data_d23b409796d21091de2520f13d645e5c
#
_entry.id   d23b409796d21091de2520f13d645e5c
#
_cell.length_a   1.000
_cell.length_b   1.000
_cell.length_c   1.000
_cell.angle_alpha   90.00
_cell.angle_beta   90.00
_cell.angle_gamma   90.00
#
_symmetry.space_group_name_H-M   'P 1'
#
loop_
_entity.id
_entity.type
_entity.pdbx_description
1 polymer ?
#
loop_
_entity_poly.entity_id
_entity_poly.type
_entity_poly.pdbx_seq_one_letter_code
_entity_poly.pdbx_strand_id
1 'polypeptide(L)'
;FDALVATEIEALRKTSTRGTGQKGISLAPLDLTLDDAGYHYSTVDVQVDRAARQAVITVSAPLAAIESTPETIEAAGTQWWPLRMQRELDDAILNLRANEPEVGTWVFKTRGSAQRVMQADAVLEAHKDHWLVRETTGALRRTLARLDVTSRSLIALMDEGSCFVGTLYELALASDRIYMLDLPDSPDAAPALQLNAANFGRYPMVNHLTRLQTRFNEDAATIAQLQGLQDSPMRADQALDLGLVTLTPDDIDWDDEIRLMLEERASLSPDAMTGLEASLRFPGKETMETRVFGRLSAWQNWIF
;
A
#
# COMPACT_ATOMS: atom_id res chain seq x y z
N PHE A 1 15.37 -28.48 -26.03
CA PHE A 1 14.97 -27.55 -24.97
C PHE A 1 14.04 -28.24 -23.98
N ASP A 2 12.88 -28.77 -24.42
CA ASP A 2 11.85 -29.35 -23.56
C ASP A 2 12.34 -30.55 -22.73
N ALA A 3 13.16 -31.43 -23.32
CA ALA A 3 13.75 -32.56 -22.61
C ALA A 3 14.71 -32.11 -21.47
N LEU A 4 15.48 -31.02 -21.69
CA LEU A 4 16.35 -30.46 -20.67
C LEU A 4 15.54 -29.84 -19.53
N VAL A 5 14.49 -29.10 -19.87
CA VAL A 5 13.57 -28.51 -18.90
C VAL A 5 12.90 -29.59 -18.06
N ALA A 6 12.39 -30.68 -18.68
CA ALA A 6 11.80 -31.79 -17.98
C ALA A 6 12.77 -32.48 -17.01
N THR A 7 14.02 -32.63 -17.42
CA THR A 7 15.08 -33.23 -16.57
C THR A 7 15.35 -32.33 -15.36
N GLU A 8 15.44 -31.01 -15.56
CA GLU A 8 15.70 -30.06 -14.49
C GLU A 8 14.51 -29.96 -13.51
N ILE A 9 13.29 -29.96 -14.04
CA ILE A 9 12.07 -30.02 -13.19
C ILE A 9 12.08 -31.28 -12.31
N GLU A 10 12.45 -32.44 -12.84
CA GLU A 10 12.49 -33.67 -12.07
C GLU A 10 13.61 -33.68 -11.01
N ALA A 11 14.73 -33.04 -11.28
CA ALA A 11 15.80 -32.81 -10.32
C ALA A 11 15.33 -31.91 -9.17
N LEU A 12 14.71 -30.76 -9.48
CA LEU A 12 14.16 -29.84 -8.50
C LEU A 12 13.01 -30.43 -7.68
N ARG A 13 12.18 -31.27 -8.30
CA ARG A 13 11.10 -31.98 -7.62
C ARG A 13 11.62 -32.89 -6.51
N LYS A 14 12.76 -33.56 -6.69
CA LYS A 14 13.39 -34.43 -5.69
C LYS A 14 13.90 -33.65 -4.47
N THR A 15 14.23 -32.40 -4.64
CA THR A 15 14.70 -31.52 -3.56
C THR A 15 13.58 -30.71 -2.90
N SER A 16 12.35 -30.79 -3.41
CA SER A 16 11.21 -30.06 -2.89
C SER A 16 10.86 -30.54 -1.47
N THR A 17 10.70 -29.58 -0.58
CA THR A 17 10.21 -29.81 0.79
C THR A 17 8.69 -29.84 0.88
N ARG A 18 7.98 -29.66 -0.25
CA ARG A 18 6.51 -29.74 -0.29
C ARG A 18 6.05 -31.18 -0.17
N GLY A 19 5.09 -31.42 0.73
CA GLY A 19 4.47 -32.75 0.88
C GLY A 19 3.73 -33.21 -0.39
N THR A 20 3.80 -34.48 -0.69
CA THR A 20 3.01 -35.09 -1.77
C THR A 20 1.53 -35.12 -1.38
N GLY A 21 0.65 -34.61 -2.24
CA GLY A 21 -0.80 -34.59 -2.01
C GLY A 21 -1.35 -33.29 -1.39
N GLN A 22 -0.51 -32.29 -1.15
CA GLN A 22 -0.99 -30.94 -0.79
C GLN A 22 -1.83 -30.38 -1.94
N LYS A 23 -3.03 -29.93 -1.62
CA LYS A 23 -3.94 -29.25 -2.55
C LYS A 23 -3.76 -27.76 -2.41
N GLY A 24 -3.71 -27.02 -3.54
CA GLY A 24 -3.86 -25.58 -3.54
C GLY A 24 -5.33 -25.17 -3.42
N ILE A 25 -5.58 -23.87 -3.51
CA ILE A 25 -6.93 -23.31 -3.66
C ILE A 25 -7.18 -22.99 -5.13
N SER A 26 -8.45 -23.04 -5.55
CA SER A 26 -8.87 -22.51 -6.84
C SER A 26 -9.01 -20.99 -6.77
N LEU A 27 -8.36 -20.29 -7.69
CA LEU A 27 -8.51 -18.84 -7.81
C LEU A 27 -9.75 -18.52 -8.65
N ALA A 28 -10.87 -18.19 -8.00
CA ALA A 28 -12.06 -17.69 -8.69
C ALA A 28 -11.73 -16.37 -9.41
N PRO A 29 -12.41 -16.05 -10.54
CA PRO A 29 -12.35 -14.73 -11.14
C PRO A 29 -12.69 -13.65 -10.12
N LEU A 30 -12.15 -12.44 -10.31
CA LEU A 30 -12.54 -11.29 -9.50
C LEU A 30 -13.96 -10.85 -9.88
N ASP A 31 -14.72 -10.45 -8.87
CA ASP A 31 -16.03 -9.82 -9.07
C ASP A 31 -15.79 -8.32 -9.34
N LEU A 32 -15.60 -7.99 -10.60
CA LEU A 32 -15.28 -6.65 -11.07
C LEU A 32 -16.43 -6.11 -11.93
N THR A 33 -16.96 -4.97 -11.51
CA THR A 33 -17.83 -4.15 -12.35
C THR A 33 -17.02 -2.98 -12.90
N LEU A 34 -17.10 -2.78 -14.22
CA LEU A 34 -16.48 -1.67 -14.95
C LEU A 34 -17.57 -0.73 -15.43
N ASP A 35 -17.41 0.55 -15.21
CA ASP A 35 -18.25 1.58 -15.80
C ASP A 35 -17.43 2.85 -16.11
N ASP A 36 -18.09 3.93 -16.52
CA ASP A 36 -17.42 5.19 -16.85
C ASP A 36 -16.78 5.86 -15.61
N ALA A 37 -17.24 5.53 -14.41
CA ALA A 37 -16.73 6.06 -13.16
C ALA A 37 -15.47 5.31 -12.67
N GLY A 38 -15.25 4.05 -13.09
CA GLY A 38 -14.04 3.34 -12.69
C GLY A 38 -14.15 1.82 -12.56
N TYR A 39 -13.54 1.29 -11.50
CA TYR A 39 -13.35 -0.14 -11.25
C TYR A 39 -13.91 -0.48 -9.86
N HIS A 40 -14.94 -1.30 -9.79
CA HIS A 40 -15.68 -1.59 -8.57
C HIS A 40 -15.55 -3.05 -8.19
N TYR A 41 -14.80 -3.33 -7.13
CA TYR A 41 -14.62 -4.65 -6.54
C TYR A 41 -15.33 -4.73 -5.18
N SER A 42 -15.24 -5.87 -4.53
CA SER A 42 -15.92 -6.10 -3.26
C SER A 42 -15.24 -5.41 -2.05
N THR A 43 -13.92 -5.26 -2.07
CA THR A 43 -13.13 -4.66 -0.99
C THR A 43 -12.32 -3.46 -1.44
N VAL A 44 -12.22 -3.25 -2.75
CA VAL A 44 -11.52 -2.12 -3.37
C VAL A 44 -12.47 -1.41 -4.32
N ASP A 45 -12.53 -0.09 -4.23
CA ASP A 45 -13.28 0.76 -5.13
C ASP A 45 -12.35 1.80 -5.75
N VAL A 46 -12.42 1.97 -7.06
CA VAL A 46 -11.60 2.94 -7.78
C VAL A 46 -12.52 3.87 -8.56
N GLN A 47 -12.50 5.13 -8.20
CA GLN A 47 -13.19 6.20 -8.92
C GLN A 47 -12.19 6.99 -9.74
N VAL A 48 -12.44 7.14 -11.04
CA VAL A 48 -11.53 7.81 -11.98
C VAL A 48 -12.14 9.11 -12.48
N ASP A 49 -11.52 10.22 -12.13
CA ASP A 49 -11.80 11.53 -12.72
C ASP A 49 -10.74 11.82 -13.80
N ARG A 50 -11.11 11.54 -15.06
CA ARG A 50 -10.21 11.75 -16.20
C ARG A 50 -9.98 13.21 -16.51
N ALA A 51 -10.95 14.08 -16.19
CA ALA A 51 -10.81 15.52 -16.40
C ALA A 51 -9.81 16.13 -15.40
N ALA A 52 -9.88 15.71 -14.15
CA ALA A 52 -8.93 16.11 -13.10
C ALA A 52 -7.63 15.28 -13.13
N ARG A 53 -7.51 14.27 -13.99
CA ARG A 53 -6.36 13.35 -14.08
C ARG A 53 -6.02 12.64 -12.78
N GLN A 54 -7.03 12.25 -12.04
CA GLN A 54 -6.89 11.61 -10.73
C GLN A 54 -7.72 10.34 -10.61
N ALA A 55 -7.30 9.44 -9.74
CA ALA A 55 -8.07 8.27 -9.32
C ALA A 55 -8.09 8.17 -7.79
N VAL A 56 -9.26 7.90 -7.23
CA VAL A 56 -9.42 7.64 -5.80
C VAL A 56 -9.57 6.13 -5.60
N ILE A 57 -8.65 5.53 -4.87
CA ILE A 57 -8.60 4.11 -4.54
C ILE A 57 -9.00 3.95 -3.08
N THR A 58 -10.18 3.40 -2.84
CA THR A 58 -10.69 3.15 -1.49
C THR A 58 -10.58 1.67 -1.15
N VAL A 59 -9.86 1.35 -0.08
CA VAL A 59 -9.73 -0.02 0.42
C VAL A 59 -10.58 -0.19 1.68
N SER A 60 -11.48 -1.17 1.66
CA SER A 60 -12.40 -1.44 2.76
C SER A 60 -11.90 -2.52 3.70
N ALA A 61 -11.96 -2.24 5.01
CA ALA A 61 -11.72 -3.24 6.06
C ALA A 61 -12.73 -4.40 5.97
N PRO A 62 -12.43 -5.56 6.59
CA PRO A 62 -13.39 -6.66 6.66
C PRO A 62 -14.70 -6.21 7.30
N LEU A 63 -15.84 -6.56 6.70
CA LEU A 63 -17.18 -6.25 7.25
C LEU A 63 -17.53 -7.11 8.47
N ALA A 64 -16.91 -8.26 8.62
CA ALA A 64 -17.08 -9.19 9.74
C ALA A 64 -15.71 -9.68 10.24
N ALA A 65 -15.70 -10.45 11.35
CA ALA A 65 -14.49 -11.15 11.76
C ALA A 65 -14.06 -12.11 10.66
N ILE A 66 -12.75 -12.16 10.39
CA ILE A 66 -12.18 -13.06 9.37
C ILE A 66 -11.91 -14.45 9.96
N GLU A 67 -11.74 -15.40 9.07
CA GLU A 67 -11.29 -16.75 9.40
C GLU A 67 -9.91 -16.69 10.05
N SER A 68 -9.75 -17.39 11.17
CA SER A 68 -8.57 -17.27 12.05
C SER A 68 -7.83 -18.58 12.31
N THR A 69 -8.27 -19.70 11.74
CA THR A 69 -7.54 -20.98 11.84
C THR A 69 -7.12 -21.45 10.46
N PRO A 70 -6.03 -22.22 10.34
CA PRO A 70 -5.57 -22.76 9.06
C PRO A 70 -6.67 -23.42 8.23
N GLU A 71 -7.52 -24.22 8.86
CA GLU A 71 -8.60 -24.98 8.21
C GLU A 71 -9.67 -24.03 7.65
N THR A 72 -10.08 -23.02 8.44
CA THR A 72 -11.09 -22.05 7.99
C THR A 72 -10.53 -21.10 6.95
N ILE A 73 -9.25 -20.72 7.02
CA ILE A 73 -8.55 -19.91 6.02
C ILE A 73 -8.47 -20.66 4.68
N GLU A 74 -8.10 -21.95 4.68
CA GLU A 74 -8.08 -22.77 3.46
C GLU A 74 -9.49 -22.96 2.89
N ALA A 75 -10.49 -23.20 3.74
CA ALA A 75 -11.88 -23.35 3.31
C ALA A 75 -12.45 -22.09 2.68
N ALA A 76 -12.13 -20.90 3.23
CA ALA A 76 -12.53 -19.62 2.66
C ALA A 76 -11.81 -19.33 1.31
N GLY A 77 -10.57 -19.77 1.18
CA GLY A 77 -9.80 -19.67 -0.05
C GLY A 77 -9.74 -18.21 -0.54
N THR A 78 -10.23 -17.96 -1.78
CA THR A 78 -10.23 -16.60 -2.38
C THR A 78 -11.19 -15.61 -1.71
N GLN A 79 -12.09 -16.08 -0.85
CA GLN A 79 -12.99 -15.22 -0.08
C GLN A 79 -12.37 -14.72 1.22
N TRP A 80 -11.25 -15.30 1.67
CA TRP A 80 -10.50 -14.81 2.82
C TRP A 80 -10.04 -13.37 2.57
N TRP A 81 -10.44 -12.45 3.43
CA TRP A 81 -10.28 -11.00 3.17
C TRP A 81 -8.86 -10.57 2.81
N PRO A 82 -7.77 -11.03 3.47
CA PRO A 82 -6.43 -10.58 3.09
C PRO A 82 -6.04 -10.97 1.66
N LEU A 83 -6.42 -12.17 1.21
CA LEU A 83 -6.16 -12.62 -0.15
C LEU A 83 -7.07 -11.93 -1.16
N ARG A 84 -8.36 -11.75 -0.85
CA ARG A 84 -9.32 -11.09 -1.72
C ARG A 84 -8.91 -9.63 -1.93
N MET A 85 -8.71 -8.88 -0.86
CA MET A 85 -8.29 -7.48 -0.91
C MET A 85 -6.98 -7.31 -1.68
N GLN A 86 -5.99 -8.18 -1.45
CA GLN A 86 -4.73 -8.15 -2.19
C GLN A 86 -4.94 -8.33 -3.69
N ARG A 87 -5.76 -9.31 -4.10
CA ARG A 87 -6.02 -9.58 -5.51
C ARG A 87 -6.76 -8.44 -6.19
N GLU A 88 -7.75 -7.87 -5.53
CA GLU A 88 -8.52 -6.73 -6.02
C GLU A 88 -7.65 -5.48 -6.13
N LEU A 89 -6.82 -5.20 -5.13
CA LEU A 89 -5.90 -4.06 -5.15
C LEU A 89 -4.81 -4.22 -6.23
N ASP A 90 -4.25 -5.41 -6.40
CA ASP A 90 -3.25 -5.67 -7.44
C ASP A 90 -3.84 -5.48 -8.84
N ASP A 91 -5.04 -5.98 -9.08
CA ASP A 91 -5.77 -5.83 -10.34
C ASP A 91 -6.13 -4.36 -10.61
N ALA A 92 -6.63 -3.64 -9.61
CA ALA A 92 -6.92 -2.21 -9.69
C ALA A 92 -5.68 -1.38 -10.07
N ILE A 93 -4.54 -1.63 -9.42
CA ILE A 93 -3.27 -0.97 -9.74
C ILE A 93 -2.84 -1.26 -11.18
N LEU A 94 -2.95 -2.51 -11.64
CA LEU A 94 -2.58 -2.90 -13.00
C LEU A 94 -3.51 -2.30 -14.04
N ASN A 95 -4.82 -2.27 -13.79
CA ASN A 95 -5.80 -1.64 -14.66
C ASN A 95 -5.57 -0.13 -14.79
N LEU A 96 -5.36 0.57 -13.67
CA LEU A 96 -5.02 2.00 -13.70
C LEU A 96 -3.74 2.28 -14.49
N ARG A 97 -2.72 1.45 -14.33
CA ARG A 97 -1.45 1.60 -15.07
C ARG A 97 -1.60 1.41 -16.58
N ALA A 98 -2.38 0.42 -16.98
CA ALA A 98 -2.50 0.02 -18.38
C ALA A 98 -3.55 0.83 -19.14
N ASN A 99 -4.66 1.16 -18.49
CA ASN A 99 -5.84 1.70 -19.15
C ASN A 99 -6.05 3.20 -18.90
N GLU A 100 -5.42 3.78 -17.86
CA GLU A 100 -5.57 5.20 -17.50
C GLU A 100 -4.20 5.92 -17.51
N PRO A 101 -3.51 6.00 -18.66
CA PRO A 101 -2.18 6.59 -18.75
C PRO A 101 -2.14 8.08 -18.40
N GLU A 102 -3.25 8.80 -18.64
CA GLU A 102 -3.37 10.23 -18.37
C GLU A 102 -3.62 10.55 -16.89
N VAL A 103 -4.00 9.56 -16.07
CA VAL A 103 -4.20 9.73 -14.63
C VAL A 103 -2.85 9.84 -13.95
N GLY A 104 -2.50 11.04 -13.51
CA GLY A 104 -1.20 11.36 -12.91
C GLY A 104 -1.16 11.28 -11.39
N THR A 105 -2.31 11.26 -10.72
CA THR A 105 -2.42 11.24 -9.26
C THR A 105 -3.33 10.12 -8.78
N TRP A 106 -2.86 9.33 -7.82
CA TRP A 106 -3.67 8.32 -7.13
C TRP A 106 -3.85 8.72 -5.67
N VAL A 107 -5.10 8.78 -5.25
CA VAL A 107 -5.50 9.12 -3.89
C VAL A 107 -5.93 7.85 -3.18
N PHE A 108 -5.26 7.48 -2.12
CA PHE A 108 -5.62 6.34 -1.27
C PHE A 108 -6.52 6.77 -0.13
N LYS A 109 -7.63 6.06 0.02
CA LYS A 109 -8.53 6.13 1.16
C LYS A 109 -8.75 4.74 1.74
N THR A 110 -9.12 4.66 2.99
CA THR A 110 -9.55 3.42 3.64
C THR A 110 -10.88 3.64 4.34
N ARG A 111 -11.69 2.60 4.48
CA ARG A 111 -12.99 2.67 5.17
C ARG A 111 -13.23 1.45 6.02
N GLY A 112 -13.79 1.65 7.19
CA GLY A 112 -14.29 0.59 8.06
C GLY A 112 -13.58 0.48 9.40
N SER A 113 -13.61 -0.70 10.00
CA SER A 113 -13.11 -0.90 11.36
C SER A 113 -11.60 -1.13 11.42
N ALA A 114 -10.87 -0.20 12.02
CA ALA A 114 -9.45 -0.35 12.35
C ALA A 114 -9.19 -1.63 13.16
N GLN A 115 -10.05 -1.93 14.14
CA GLN A 115 -9.92 -3.14 14.96
C GLN A 115 -9.95 -4.42 14.12
N ARG A 116 -10.79 -4.49 13.09
CA ARG A 116 -10.84 -5.67 12.20
C ARG A 116 -9.61 -5.82 11.33
N VAL A 117 -9.02 -4.73 10.89
CA VAL A 117 -7.73 -4.76 10.17
C VAL A 117 -6.62 -5.26 11.11
N MET A 118 -6.56 -4.77 12.35
CA MET A 118 -5.60 -5.23 13.34
C MET A 118 -5.78 -6.72 13.67
N GLN A 119 -7.02 -7.21 13.76
CA GLN A 119 -7.31 -8.63 13.92
C GLN A 119 -6.83 -9.45 12.72
N ALA A 120 -7.02 -8.95 11.49
CA ALA A 120 -6.51 -9.61 10.29
C ALA A 120 -4.98 -9.70 10.29
N ASP A 121 -4.30 -8.64 10.70
CA ASP A 121 -2.84 -8.63 10.84
C ASP A 121 -2.35 -9.61 11.91
N ALA A 122 -3.07 -9.74 13.02
CA ALA A 122 -2.76 -10.71 14.06
C ALA A 122 -2.88 -12.16 13.55
N VAL A 123 -3.90 -12.45 12.72
CA VAL A 123 -4.06 -13.76 12.06
C VAL A 123 -2.90 -14.04 11.10
N LEU A 124 -2.51 -13.05 10.28
CA LEU A 124 -1.37 -13.18 9.38
C LEU A 124 -0.06 -13.48 10.15
N GLU A 125 0.14 -12.86 11.31
CA GLU A 125 1.33 -13.12 12.14
C GLU A 125 1.27 -14.48 12.82
N ALA A 126 0.12 -14.83 13.41
CA ALA A 126 -0.05 -16.10 14.13
C ALA A 126 0.16 -17.33 13.23
N HIS A 127 -0.16 -17.21 11.94
CA HIS A 127 -0.09 -18.31 10.98
C HIS A 127 0.90 -18.07 9.83
N LYS A 128 1.94 -17.26 10.06
CA LYS A 128 2.91 -16.85 9.02
C LYS A 128 3.62 -18.02 8.33
N ASP A 129 3.74 -19.16 8.99
CA ASP A 129 4.36 -20.38 8.43
C ASP A 129 3.39 -21.24 7.62
N HIS A 130 2.08 -20.97 7.74
CA HIS A 130 1.06 -21.67 6.96
C HIS A 130 1.16 -21.26 5.49
N TRP A 131 1.13 -22.23 4.58
CA TRP A 131 1.43 -21.99 3.17
C TRP A 131 0.57 -20.89 2.52
N LEU A 132 -0.76 -20.89 2.74
CA LEU A 132 -1.67 -19.91 2.14
C LEU A 132 -1.45 -18.52 2.73
N VAL A 133 -1.20 -18.42 4.02
CA VAL A 133 -0.89 -17.15 4.70
C VAL A 133 0.43 -16.58 4.19
N ARG A 134 1.45 -17.42 4.05
CA ARG A 134 2.76 -17.02 3.50
C ARG A 134 2.64 -16.54 2.05
N GLU A 135 1.91 -17.26 1.18
CA GLU A 135 1.72 -16.85 -0.22
C GLU A 135 0.90 -15.57 -0.31
N THR A 136 -0.12 -15.38 0.53
CA THR A 136 -0.91 -14.15 0.61
C THR A 136 -0.05 -12.98 1.07
N THR A 137 0.75 -13.15 2.11
CA THR A 137 1.70 -12.12 2.59
C THR A 137 2.72 -11.76 1.51
N GLY A 138 3.24 -12.76 0.79
CA GLY A 138 4.14 -12.55 -0.35
C GLY A 138 3.46 -11.81 -1.51
N ALA A 139 2.17 -12.07 -1.77
CA ALA A 139 1.39 -11.35 -2.76
C ALA A 139 1.14 -9.90 -2.34
N LEU A 140 0.72 -9.65 -1.09
CA LEU A 140 0.59 -8.30 -0.53
C LEU A 140 1.89 -7.49 -0.65
N ARG A 141 3.03 -8.10 -0.30
CA ARG A 141 4.34 -7.46 -0.47
C ARG A 141 4.59 -7.04 -1.91
N ARG A 142 4.27 -7.90 -2.90
CA ARG A 142 4.44 -7.58 -4.33
C ARG A 142 3.52 -6.46 -4.78
N THR A 143 2.26 -6.46 -4.33
CA THR A 143 1.28 -5.41 -4.64
C THR A 143 1.76 -4.05 -4.09
N LEU A 144 2.17 -4.01 -2.83
CA LEU A 144 2.71 -2.79 -2.21
C LEU A 144 4.01 -2.33 -2.89
N ALA A 145 4.90 -3.27 -3.28
CA ALA A 145 6.13 -2.93 -4.01
C ALA A 145 5.85 -2.33 -5.41
N ARG A 146 4.67 -2.59 -6.01
CA ARG A 146 4.28 -1.89 -7.25
C ARG A 146 4.06 -0.40 -7.02
N LEU A 147 3.58 -0.01 -5.84
CA LEU A 147 3.41 1.40 -5.47
C LEU A 147 4.76 2.10 -5.37
N ASP A 148 5.77 1.44 -4.80
CA ASP A 148 7.12 1.99 -4.65
C ASP A 148 7.72 2.45 -6.00
N VAL A 149 7.41 1.71 -7.09
CA VAL A 149 7.94 1.96 -8.43
C VAL A 149 6.88 2.51 -9.41
N THR A 150 5.80 3.05 -8.89
CA THR A 150 4.77 3.68 -9.73
C THR A 150 5.16 5.11 -10.08
N SER A 151 4.98 5.51 -11.35
CA SER A 151 5.26 6.86 -11.84
C SER A 151 4.06 7.80 -11.68
N ARG A 152 3.28 7.62 -10.65
CA ARG A 152 2.12 8.46 -10.29
C ARG A 152 2.37 9.08 -8.93
N SER A 153 1.91 10.31 -8.72
CA SER A 153 1.88 10.89 -7.39
C SER A 153 0.89 10.14 -6.52
N LEU A 154 1.33 9.69 -5.37
CA LEU A 154 0.54 8.91 -4.41
C LEU A 154 0.21 9.78 -3.21
N ILE A 155 -1.05 9.96 -2.94
CA ILE A 155 -1.56 10.78 -1.83
C ILE A 155 -2.42 9.89 -0.94
N ALA A 156 -2.20 9.92 0.37
CA ALA A 156 -3.08 9.26 1.33
C ALA A 156 -3.93 10.30 2.06
N LEU A 157 -5.23 10.09 2.11
CA LEU A 157 -6.19 10.93 2.83
C LEU A 157 -6.82 10.15 3.98
N MET A 158 -6.51 10.55 5.20
CA MET A 158 -7.07 9.99 6.43
C MET A 158 -8.17 10.92 6.94
N ASP A 159 -9.38 10.70 6.44
CA ASP A 159 -10.59 11.41 6.83
C ASP A 159 -11.44 10.58 7.80
N GLU A 160 -12.63 11.05 8.18
CA GLU A 160 -13.55 10.32 9.07
C GLU A 160 -13.85 8.90 8.53
N GLY A 161 -13.85 7.92 9.42
CA GLY A 161 -14.10 6.51 9.07
C GLY A 161 -12.92 5.81 8.41
N SER A 162 -11.76 6.46 8.30
CA SER A 162 -10.51 5.84 7.85
C SER A 162 -10.04 4.75 8.81
N CYS A 163 -9.37 3.74 8.25
CA CYS A 163 -8.76 2.65 9.01
C CYS A 163 -7.31 2.38 8.54
N PHE A 164 -6.51 3.43 8.43
CA PHE A 164 -5.08 3.32 8.12
C PHE A 164 -4.31 2.77 9.31
N VAL A 165 -4.39 1.46 9.52
CA VAL A 165 -3.69 0.75 10.59
C VAL A 165 -2.95 -0.46 10.02
N GLY A 166 -1.85 -0.85 10.62
CA GLY A 166 -1.08 -2.04 10.25
C GLY A 166 -0.86 -2.17 8.75
N THR A 167 -1.32 -3.28 8.16
CA THR A 167 -1.19 -3.55 6.72
C THR A 167 -1.78 -2.43 5.84
N LEU A 168 -2.92 -1.83 6.20
CA LEU A 168 -3.51 -0.73 5.41
C LEU A 168 -2.74 0.59 5.57
N TYR A 169 -2.01 0.79 6.66
CA TYR A 169 -1.14 1.94 6.81
C TYR A 169 0.08 1.90 5.85
N GLU A 170 0.46 0.73 5.35
CA GLU A 170 1.49 0.61 4.31
C GLU A 170 1.13 1.36 3.02
N LEU A 171 -0.16 1.54 2.71
CA LEU A 171 -0.62 2.37 1.58
C LEU A 171 -0.27 3.85 1.80
N ALA A 172 -0.48 4.33 3.01
CA ALA A 172 -0.11 5.69 3.38
C ALA A 172 1.42 5.86 3.40
N LEU A 173 2.15 4.92 3.99
CA LEU A 173 3.61 4.95 3.99
C LEU A 173 4.23 4.86 2.59
N ALA A 174 3.53 4.28 1.61
CA ALA A 174 3.93 4.27 0.21
C ALA A 174 3.60 5.58 -0.52
N SER A 175 2.83 6.46 0.09
CA SER A 175 2.39 7.72 -0.50
C SER A 175 3.43 8.83 -0.35
N ASP A 176 3.47 9.72 -1.34
CA ASP A 176 4.38 10.87 -1.36
C ASP A 176 3.97 11.94 -0.34
N ARG A 177 2.65 12.07 -0.10
CA ARG A 177 2.08 12.93 0.95
C ARG A 177 0.96 12.21 1.67
N ILE A 178 0.86 12.46 2.97
CA ILE A 178 -0.15 11.88 3.87
C ILE A 178 -0.85 13.04 4.57
N TYR A 179 -2.13 13.20 4.30
CA TYR A 179 -3.00 14.17 4.97
C TYR A 179 -3.85 13.46 5.99
N MET A 180 -3.94 14.00 7.18
CA MET A 180 -4.76 13.46 8.25
C MET A 180 -5.63 14.57 8.82
N LEU A 181 -6.94 14.38 8.77
CA LEU A 181 -7.92 15.33 9.27
C LEU A 181 -7.77 15.49 10.78
N ASP A 182 -7.60 16.73 11.23
CA ASP A 182 -7.60 17.06 12.65
C ASP A 182 -8.99 17.53 13.08
N LEU A 183 -9.54 16.90 14.11
CA LEU A 183 -10.87 17.22 14.68
C LEU A 183 -10.74 17.46 16.17
N PRO A 184 -10.16 18.57 16.62
CA PRO A 184 -9.94 18.83 18.04
C PRO A 184 -11.24 18.94 18.83
N ASP A 185 -12.31 19.44 18.21
CA ASP A 185 -13.63 19.60 18.84
C ASP A 185 -14.49 18.32 18.78
N SER A 186 -14.11 17.34 17.99
CA SER A 186 -14.83 16.07 17.80
C SER A 186 -13.89 14.87 17.86
N PRO A 187 -13.19 14.66 18.97
CA PRO A 187 -12.12 13.67 19.05
C PRO A 187 -12.57 12.22 18.82
N ASP A 188 -13.85 11.91 19.04
CA ASP A 188 -14.38 10.56 18.80
C ASP A 188 -14.62 10.26 17.30
N ALA A 189 -14.78 11.29 16.47
CA ALA A 189 -14.91 11.20 15.03
C ALA A 189 -13.55 11.32 14.32
N ALA A 190 -12.52 11.84 15.01
CA ALA A 190 -11.19 12.04 14.46
C ALA A 190 -10.58 10.72 14.00
N PRO A 191 -9.98 10.69 12.80
CA PRO A 191 -9.24 9.53 12.34
C PRO A 191 -8.06 9.24 13.27
N ALA A 192 -7.67 7.96 13.35
CA ALA A 192 -6.46 7.54 14.04
C ALA A 192 -5.69 6.56 13.17
N LEU A 193 -4.38 6.70 13.14
CA LEU A 193 -3.49 5.68 12.60
C LEU A 193 -2.94 4.80 13.72
N GLN A 194 -2.53 3.58 13.37
CA GLN A 194 -1.96 2.66 14.34
C GLN A 194 -0.93 1.77 13.66
N LEU A 195 0.26 1.69 14.26
CA LEU A 195 1.33 0.79 13.84
C LEU A 195 1.17 -0.58 14.51
N ASN A 196 1.61 -1.63 13.82
CA ASN A 196 1.79 -2.95 14.40
C ASN A 196 3.02 -3.64 13.81
N ALA A 197 3.26 -4.90 14.15
CA ALA A 197 4.42 -5.67 13.67
C ALA A 197 4.53 -5.72 12.13
N ALA A 198 3.44 -5.57 11.38
CA ALA A 198 3.47 -5.57 9.93
C ALA A 198 4.33 -4.44 9.35
N ASN A 199 4.35 -3.27 10.00
CA ASN A 199 5.07 -2.08 9.54
C ASN A 199 6.60 -2.16 9.77
N PHE A 200 7.06 -3.14 10.55
CA PHE A 200 8.47 -3.28 10.92
C PHE A 200 9.18 -4.45 10.23
N GLY A 201 8.67 -4.95 9.11
CA GLY A 201 9.42 -5.92 8.31
C GLY A 201 8.61 -6.92 7.48
N ARG A 202 7.27 -6.97 7.60
CA ARG A 202 6.43 -7.91 6.84
C ARG A 202 6.41 -7.59 5.34
N TYR A 203 6.44 -6.30 4.98
CA TYR A 203 6.28 -5.82 3.61
C TYR A 203 7.46 -4.94 3.16
N PRO A 204 8.68 -5.49 3.05
CA PRO A 204 9.83 -4.69 2.60
C PRO A 204 9.61 -4.16 1.17
N MET A 205 10.12 -2.97 0.93
CA MET A 205 10.19 -2.34 -0.37
C MET A 205 11.13 -3.09 -1.31
N VAL A 206 11.23 -2.66 -2.57
CA VAL A 206 12.12 -3.24 -3.58
C VAL A 206 13.61 -3.13 -3.21
N ASN A 207 13.97 -2.18 -2.36
CA ASN A 207 15.32 -2.00 -1.81
C ASN A 207 15.59 -2.79 -0.52
N HIS A 208 14.66 -3.67 -0.11
CA HIS A 208 14.69 -4.50 1.10
C HIS A 208 14.55 -3.75 2.44
N LEU A 209 14.34 -2.44 2.43
CA LEU A 209 14.02 -1.65 3.63
C LEU A 209 12.51 -1.65 3.89
N THR A 210 12.10 -1.42 5.12
CA THR A 210 10.72 -1.09 5.43
C THR A 210 10.42 0.34 4.96
N ARG A 211 9.15 0.68 4.71
CA ARG A 211 8.76 2.06 4.38
C ARG A 211 9.05 3.02 5.51
N LEU A 212 8.95 2.57 6.77
CA LEU A 212 9.37 3.36 7.93
C LEU A 212 10.90 3.62 7.92
N GLN A 213 11.73 2.60 7.67
CA GLN A 213 13.17 2.80 7.55
C GLN A 213 13.53 3.78 6.41
N THR A 214 12.86 3.67 5.28
CA THR A 214 13.05 4.58 4.15
C THR A 214 12.63 6.00 4.51
N ARG A 215 11.45 6.18 5.13
CA ARG A 215 10.91 7.48 5.52
C ARG A 215 11.81 8.21 6.51
N PHE A 216 12.41 7.51 7.45
CA PHE A 216 13.28 8.06 8.50
C PHE A 216 14.78 7.87 8.21
N ASN A 217 15.17 7.60 6.97
CA ASN A 217 16.57 7.44 6.54
C ASN A 217 17.35 6.44 7.40
N GLU A 218 16.72 5.33 7.78
CA GLU A 218 17.30 4.27 8.62
C GLU A 218 17.72 4.75 10.02
N ASP A 219 17.16 5.87 10.54
CA ASP A 219 17.45 6.31 11.90
C ASP A 219 16.94 5.32 12.94
N ALA A 220 17.86 4.58 13.54
CA ALA A 220 17.54 3.49 14.46
C ALA A 220 16.84 3.98 15.74
N ALA A 221 17.10 5.21 16.18
CA ALA A 221 16.48 5.77 17.39
C ALA A 221 14.99 6.04 17.14
N THR A 222 14.66 6.67 16.01
CA THR A 222 13.28 6.92 15.59
C THR A 222 12.53 5.60 15.36
N ILE A 223 13.13 4.63 14.67
CA ILE A 223 12.50 3.32 14.47
C ILE A 223 12.23 2.61 15.81
N ALA A 224 13.16 2.64 16.76
CA ALA A 224 12.97 2.05 18.09
C ALA A 224 11.86 2.76 18.88
N GLN A 225 11.77 4.10 18.79
CA GLN A 225 10.68 4.87 19.38
C GLN A 225 9.32 4.44 18.82
N LEU A 226 9.21 4.35 17.49
CA LEU A 226 7.97 3.91 16.83
C LEU A 226 7.60 2.46 17.15
N GLN A 227 8.59 1.58 17.31
CA GLN A 227 8.35 0.22 17.78
C GLN A 227 7.74 0.17 19.18
N GLY A 228 8.11 1.11 20.06
CA GLY A 228 7.51 1.26 21.39
C GLY A 228 6.07 1.77 21.39
N LEU A 229 5.58 2.30 20.26
CA LEU A 229 4.22 2.82 20.10
C LEU A 229 3.30 1.87 19.32
N GLN A 230 3.75 0.64 19.03
CA GLN A 230 2.89 -0.36 18.39
C GLN A 230 1.60 -0.55 19.17
N ASP A 231 0.53 -0.84 18.44
CA ASP A 231 -0.82 -1.09 18.96
C ASP A 231 -1.46 0.09 19.71
N SER A 232 -0.83 1.27 19.66
CA SER A 232 -1.37 2.51 20.23
C SER A 232 -1.97 3.38 19.11
N PRO A 233 -3.24 3.77 19.19
CA PRO A 233 -3.82 4.70 18.23
C PRO A 233 -3.20 6.09 18.39
N MET A 234 -2.83 6.71 17.28
CA MET A 234 -2.24 8.05 17.21
C MET A 234 -3.15 8.95 16.38
N ARG A 235 -3.46 10.14 16.89
CA ARG A 235 -4.24 11.17 16.23
C ARG A 235 -3.33 12.15 15.48
N ALA A 236 -3.92 13.14 14.84
CA ALA A 236 -3.26 14.06 13.92
C ALA A 236 -2.05 14.75 14.50
N ASP A 237 -2.17 15.35 15.69
CA ASP A 237 -1.10 16.05 16.39
C ASP A 237 0.11 15.14 16.67
N GLN A 238 -0.15 14.00 17.31
CA GLN A 238 0.90 13.02 17.64
C GLN A 238 1.53 12.42 16.36
N ALA A 239 0.71 12.11 15.36
CA ALA A 239 1.18 11.56 14.09
C ALA A 239 2.08 12.55 13.33
N LEU A 240 1.75 13.85 13.39
CA LEU A 240 2.55 14.91 12.79
C LEU A 240 3.89 15.08 13.54
N ASP A 241 3.86 15.16 14.86
CA ASP A 241 5.06 15.30 15.71
C ASP A 241 6.04 14.13 15.50
N LEU A 242 5.52 12.93 15.28
CA LEU A 242 6.31 11.74 14.99
C LEU A 242 6.76 11.64 13.52
N GLY A 243 6.34 12.56 12.66
CA GLY A 243 6.65 12.52 11.22
C GLY A 243 5.94 11.39 10.45
N LEU A 244 4.89 10.81 11.01
CA LEU A 244 4.12 9.72 10.38
C LEU A 244 3.13 10.24 9.33
N VAL A 245 2.70 11.48 9.44
CA VAL A 245 1.89 12.19 8.45
C VAL A 245 2.60 13.45 7.94
N THR A 246 2.13 14.03 6.85
CA THR A 246 2.75 15.21 6.24
C THR A 246 2.07 16.50 6.68
N LEU A 247 0.74 16.51 6.74
CA LEU A 247 -0.09 17.67 7.05
C LEU A 247 -1.34 17.22 7.80
N THR A 248 -1.83 18.09 8.68
CA THR A 248 -3.01 17.84 9.52
C THR A 248 -3.97 19.02 9.49
N PRO A 249 -4.62 19.29 8.33
CA PRO A 249 -5.64 20.33 8.25
C PRO A 249 -6.81 20.01 9.18
N ASP A 250 -7.44 21.04 9.74
CA ASP A 250 -8.70 20.91 10.46
C ASP A 250 -9.91 20.76 9.51
N ASP A 251 -11.11 20.66 10.04
CA ASP A 251 -12.34 20.47 9.27
C ASP A 251 -12.72 21.70 8.43
N ILE A 252 -12.25 22.90 8.82
CA ILE A 252 -12.50 24.16 8.09
C ILE A 252 -11.66 24.19 6.81
N ASP A 253 -10.40 23.82 6.92
CA ASP A 253 -9.42 23.94 5.83
C ASP A 253 -9.29 22.66 5.00
N TRP A 254 -9.80 21.52 5.45
CA TRP A 254 -9.61 20.19 4.84
C TRP A 254 -9.91 20.16 3.33
N ASP A 255 -11.11 20.55 2.95
CA ASP A 255 -11.57 20.43 1.56
C ASP A 255 -10.77 21.34 0.62
N ASP A 256 -10.46 22.56 1.08
CA ASP A 256 -9.70 23.54 0.30
C ASP A 256 -8.22 23.12 0.15
N GLU A 257 -7.58 22.65 1.22
CA GLU A 257 -6.20 22.16 1.18
C GLU A 257 -6.05 20.97 0.23
N ILE A 258 -6.96 20.00 0.32
CA ILE A 258 -6.93 18.82 -0.57
C ILE A 258 -7.17 19.25 -2.02
N ARG A 259 -8.15 20.10 -2.28
CA ARG A 259 -8.45 20.60 -3.62
C ARG A 259 -7.25 21.35 -4.21
N LEU A 260 -6.67 22.28 -3.47
CA LEU A 260 -5.52 23.07 -3.92
C LEU A 260 -4.30 22.18 -4.22
N MET A 261 -4.02 21.20 -3.36
CA MET A 261 -2.94 20.25 -3.57
C MET A 261 -3.13 19.44 -4.87
N LEU A 262 -4.33 18.95 -5.12
CA LEU A 262 -4.64 18.14 -6.32
C LEU A 262 -4.56 18.99 -7.59
N GLU A 263 -5.08 20.23 -7.57
CA GLU A 263 -5.01 21.17 -8.68
C GLU A 263 -3.55 21.58 -8.97
N GLU A 264 -2.77 21.88 -7.93
CA GLU A 264 -1.33 22.16 -8.07
C GLU A 264 -0.61 20.99 -8.74
N ARG A 265 -0.83 19.77 -8.22
CA ARG A 265 -0.20 18.59 -8.79
C ARG A 265 -0.57 18.35 -10.25
N ALA A 266 -1.83 18.56 -10.62
CA ALA A 266 -2.30 18.41 -12.00
C ALA A 266 -1.68 19.44 -12.97
N SER A 267 -1.22 20.58 -12.45
CA SER A 267 -0.57 21.64 -13.24
C SER A 267 0.90 21.36 -13.57
N LEU A 268 1.54 20.42 -12.84
CA LEU A 268 2.96 20.11 -13.01
C LEU A 268 3.18 19.11 -14.14
N SER A 269 4.37 19.19 -14.76
CA SER A 269 4.78 18.22 -15.80
C SER A 269 4.81 16.79 -15.26
N PRO A 270 4.10 15.82 -15.88
CA PRO A 270 4.12 14.42 -15.46
C PRO A 270 5.52 13.82 -15.42
N ASP A 271 6.35 14.12 -16.41
CA ASP A 271 7.72 13.59 -16.52
C ASP A 271 8.61 14.15 -15.41
N ALA A 272 8.55 15.47 -15.16
CA ALA A 272 9.30 16.10 -14.07
C ALA A 272 8.91 15.51 -12.71
N MET A 273 7.61 15.29 -12.48
CA MET A 273 7.11 14.69 -11.25
C MET A 273 7.54 13.24 -11.09
N THR A 274 7.52 12.44 -12.16
CA THR A 274 8.01 11.06 -12.14
C THR A 274 9.47 10.99 -11.70
N GLY A 275 10.33 11.85 -12.25
CA GLY A 275 11.76 11.91 -11.89
C GLY A 275 11.97 12.39 -10.45
N LEU A 276 11.23 13.42 -10.02
CA LEU A 276 11.30 13.98 -8.67
C LEU A 276 10.88 12.95 -7.62
N GLU A 277 9.71 12.34 -7.78
CA GLU A 277 9.15 11.38 -6.83
C GLU A 277 10.00 10.12 -6.73
N ALA A 278 10.49 9.58 -7.85
CA ALA A 278 11.41 8.46 -7.84
C ALA A 278 12.70 8.76 -7.04
N SER A 279 13.20 9.99 -7.13
CA SER A 279 14.38 10.42 -6.38
C SER A 279 14.10 10.57 -4.87
N LEU A 280 12.88 10.97 -4.49
CA LEU A 280 12.48 11.14 -3.10
C LEU A 280 12.08 9.82 -2.43
N ARG A 281 11.38 8.93 -3.14
CA ARG A 281 10.92 7.63 -2.61
C ARG A 281 12.06 6.68 -2.25
N PHE A 282 13.21 6.85 -2.88
CA PHE A 282 14.40 6.02 -2.62
C PHE A 282 15.56 6.90 -2.13
N PRO A 283 15.42 7.54 -0.95
CA PRO A 283 16.54 8.24 -0.35
C PRO A 283 17.62 7.21 -0.02
N GLY A 284 18.83 7.44 -0.47
CA GLY A 284 19.96 6.55 -0.24
C GLY A 284 21.17 7.33 0.24
N LYS A 285 22.24 6.63 0.55
CA LYS A 285 23.55 7.21 0.88
C LYS A 285 24.26 7.76 -0.36
N GLU A 286 23.52 8.40 -1.23
CA GLU A 286 24.04 9.02 -2.44
C GLU A 286 24.48 10.45 -2.15
N THR A 287 25.56 10.89 -2.82
CA THR A 287 25.95 12.29 -2.81
C THR A 287 25.04 13.11 -3.73
N MET A 288 25.04 14.43 -3.57
CA MET A 288 24.31 15.34 -4.47
C MET A 288 24.75 15.14 -5.93
N GLU A 289 26.06 14.96 -6.14
CA GLU A 289 26.64 14.74 -7.47
C GLU A 289 26.08 13.49 -8.14
N THR A 290 26.00 12.37 -7.42
CA THR A 290 25.44 11.13 -7.98
C THR A 290 23.95 11.24 -8.25
N ARG A 291 23.19 11.97 -7.42
CA ARG A 291 21.77 12.24 -7.67
C ARG A 291 21.56 13.10 -8.90
N VAL A 292 22.34 14.17 -9.05
CA VAL A 292 22.25 15.09 -10.22
C VAL A 292 22.72 14.39 -11.48
N PHE A 293 23.95 13.88 -11.51
CA PHE A 293 24.55 13.34 -12.73
C PHE A 293 24.16 11.90 -13.03
N GLY A 294 23.79 11.11 -12.03
CA GLY A 294 23.32 9.74 -12.24
C GLY A 294 21.82 9.66 -12.51
N ARG A 295 20.99 10.27 -11.67
CA ARG A 295 19.52 10.14 -11.77
C ARG A 295 18.89 11.19 -12.65
N LEU A 296 19.05 12.47 -12.33
CA LEU A 296 18.38 13.55 -13.07
C LEU A 296 18.86 13.65 -14.51
N SER A 297 20.15 13.46 -14.75
CA SER A 297 20.69 13.44 -16.13
C SER A 297 20.19 12.22 -16.91
N ALA A 298 20.03 11.06 -16.28
CA ALA A 298 19.44 9.89 -16.92
C ALA A 298 17.96 10.13 -17.28
N TRP A 299 17.18 10.73 -16.39
CA TRP A 299 15.82 11.13 -16.68
C TRP A 299 15.73 12.16 -17.81
N GLN A 300 16.56 13.18 -17.76
CA GLN A 300 16.63 14.19 -18.83
C GLN A 300 16.91 13.56 -20.19
N ASN A 301 17.87 12.66 -20.26
CA ASN A 301 18.18 11.95 -21.51
C ASN A 301 17.09 11.01 -21.99
N TRP A 302 16.22 10.56 -21.09
CA TRP A 302 15.10 9.71 -21.45
C TRP A 302 13.90 10.51 -22.00
N ILE A 303 13.71 11.73 -21.51
CA ILE A 303 12.62 12.64 -21.93
C ILE A 303 12.90 13.26 -23.31
N PHE A 304 14.17 13.49 -23.66
CA PHE A 304 14.61 14.04 -24.93
C PHE A 304 15.14 12.94 -25.88
#